data_61e6e5585a6c4f9ee718bf40332e7e4e
#
_entry.id   61e6e5585a6c4f9ee718bf40332e7e4e
#
_cell.length_a   1.000
_cell.length_b   1.000
_cell.length_c   1.000
_cell.angle_alpha   90.00
_cell.angle_beta   90.00
_cell.angle_gamma   90.00
#
_symmetry.space_group_name_H-M   'P 1'
#
loop_
_entity.id
_entity.type
_entity.pdbx_description
1 polymer ?
#
loop_
_entity_poly.entity_id
_entity_poly.type
_entity_poly.pdbx_seq_one_letter_code
_entity_poly.pdbx_strand_id
1 'polypeptide(L)'
;MKLKYNLKDKTEEQTLLNACCFYQKKRIKVSTGLRVYSKTWDVAAQRCEVSSTKFTDRMNRYSRKVNKMLDAADKEWEHYLKYNDPRMRQGYTTTPHFVKHTMTYIFHKLNEVEKKEEEKKKITPLDFFKKYVDEMTSKADPRTGRFISERTQTHHRTVLHRIETFMREKYIRNDFHSFDKLFETLFEKWAYTSKNYRQNTIPATFSVLKVWLNAASKEGLITTDDYKHYRSKGTEVDNIYLNEDEIMAIYDLDISGLKGRGEIDAKSTIEVTRDLFIIGCWTGLRRSDLNHLENASFDMEKELVTIVTEKTGEKVTIPMHRCIKELWQKYEGKF
;
A
#
# COMPACT_ATOMS: atom_id res chain seq x y z
N MET A 1 -10.59 -12.92 -43.07
CA MET A 1 -11.76 -12.06 -42.71
C MET A 1 -11.23 -10.79 -42.06
N LYS A 2 -11.63 -9.61 -42.52
CA LYS A 2 -11.30 -8.33 -41.84
C LYS A 2 -12.54 -7.81 -41.13
N LEU A 3 -12.36 -7.20 -39.98
CA LEU A 3 -13.42 -6.41 -39.34
C LEU A 3 -13.61 -5.14 -40.12
N LYS A 4 -14.87 -4.73 -40.26
CA LYS A 4 -15.28 -3.42 -40.77
C LYS A 4 -16.20 -2.76 -39.76
N TYR A 5 -16.03 -1.49 -39.57
CA TYR A 5 -16.78 -0.73 -38.57
C TYR A 5 -17.77 0.23 -39.24
N ASN A 6 -18.99 0.28 -38.72
CA ASN A 6 -20.03 1.12 -39.27
C ASN A 6 -20.79 1.85 -38.17
N LEU A 7 -21.09 3.12 -38.39
CA LEU A 7 -21.95 3.88 -37.51
C LEU A 7 -23.34 3.25 -37.44
N LYS A 8 -23.95 3.21 -36.26
CA LYS A 8 -25.34 2.76 -36.09
C LYS A 8 -26.31 3.78 -36.69
N ASP A 9 -26.07 5.05 -36.40
CA ASP A 9 -26.80 6.17 -36.93
C ASP A 9 -25.83 7.29 -37.30
N LYS A 10 -25.95 7.83 -38.51
CA LYS A 10 -25.08 8.89 -39.02
C LYS A 10 -25.59 10.29 -38.70
N THR A 11 -26.85 10.40 -38.29
CA THR A 11 -27.51 11.68 -37.99
C THR A 11 -27.32 12.13 -36.55
N GLU A 12 -27.08 11.19 -35.64
CA GLU A 12 -26.76 11.50 -34.23
C GLU A 12 -25.38 12.13 -34.09
N GLU A 13 -25.24 13.12 -33.20
CA GLU A 13 -23.91 13.71 -32.90
C GLU A 13 -22.92 12.64 -32.36
N GLN A 14 -23.40 11.77 -31.48
CA GLN A 14 -22.66 10.62 -30.99
C GLN A 14 -23.46 9.34 -31.17
N THR A 15 -22.94 8.40 -31.94
CA THR A 15 -23.59 7.15 -32.26
C THR A 15 -22.75 5.92 -31.85
N LEU A 16 -23.42 4.78 -31.69
CA LEU A 16 -22.76 3.49 -31.47
C LEU A 16 -22.05 3.03 -32.75
N LEU A 17 -20.89 2.42 -32.55
CA LEU A 17 -20.14 1.75 -33.59
C LEU A 17 -20.46 0.25 -33.58
N ASN A 18 -20.72 -0.31 -34.77
CA ASN A 18 -20.90 -1.74 -34.95
C ASN A 18 -19.71 -2.33 -35.71
N ALA A 19 -19.23 -3.48 -35.28
CA ALA A 19 -18.27 -4.27 -36.02
C ALA A 19 -19.01 -5.28 -36.91
N CYS A 20 -18.52 -5.47 -38.14
CA CYS A 20 -19.06 -6.40 -39.10
C CYS A 20 -17.96 -7.20 -39.77
N CYS A 21 -18.24 -8.46 -40.10
CA CYS A 21 -17.42 -9.27 -41.00
C CYS A 21 -18.34 -10.09 -41.92
N PHE A 22 -17.77 -10.64 -43.01
CA PHE A 22 -18.47 -11.56 -43.89
C PHE A 22 -17.88 -12.97 -43.71
N TYR A 23 -18.76 -13.92 -43.41
CA TYR A 23 -18.42 -15.32 -43.29
C TYR A 23 -19.46 -16.18 -43.98
N GLN A 24 -19.06 -17.10 -44.85
CA GLN A 24 -19.94 -17.96 -45.65
C GLN A 24 -21.06 -17.19 -46.33
N LYS A 25 -20.71 -16.09 -47.01
CA LYS A 25 -21.64 -15.17 -47.69
C LYS A 25 -22.68 -14.47 -46.79
N LYS A 26 -22.61 -14.68 -45.47
CA LYS A 26 -23.48 -14.01 -44.48
C LYS A 26 -22.72 -12.86 -43.81
N ARG A 27 -23.42 -11.72 -43.69
CA ARG A 27 -22.90 -10.58 -42.90
C ARG A 27 -23.21 -10.80 -41.44
N ILE A 28 -22.14 -10.86 -40.64
CA ILE A 28 -22.21 -10.94 -39.17
C ILE A 28 -21.98 -9.53 -38.62
N LYS A 29 -22.86 -9.07 -37.73
CA LYS A 29 -22.83 -7.73 -37.15
C LYS A 29 -22.93 -7.87 -35.61
N VAL A 30 -22.06 -7.17 -34.86
CA VAL A 30 -22.09 -7.05 -33.42
C VAL A 30 -21.93 -5.59 -33.01
N SER A 31 -22.47 -5.23 -31.84
CA SER A 31 -22.19 -3.93 -31.21
C SER A 31 -20.80 -3.95 -30.59
N THR A 32 -20.01 -2.90 -30.82
CA THR A 32 -18.70 -2.76 -30.15
C THR A 32 -18.83 -2.22 -28.71
N GLY A 33 -19.99 -1.66 -28.36
CA GLY A 33 -20.17 -0.90 -27.11
C GLY A 33 -19.55 0.51 -27.15
N LEU A 34 -18.77 0.82 -28.20
CA LEU A 34 -18.11 2.12 -28.38
C LEU A 34 -19.04 3.12 -29.00
N ARG A 35 -19.11 4.34 -28.48
CA ARG A 35 -19.72 5.50 -29.14
C ARG A 35 -18.64 6.31 -29.84
N VAL A 36 -19.00 7.01 -30.91
CA VAL A 36 -18.10 7.90 -31.65
C VAL A 36 -18.83 9.18 -32.01
N TYR A 37 -18.12 10.27 -32.15
CA TYR A 37 -18.68 11.48 -32.77
C TYR A 37 -18.80 11.23 -34.25
N SER A 38 -20.03 11.27 -34.79
CA SER A 38 -20.31 10.91 -36.20
C SER A 38 -19.47 11.71 -37.19
N LYS A 39 -19.22 12.98 -36.88
CA LYS A 39 -18.41 13.87 -37.71
C LYS A 39 -16.91 13.58 -37.73
N THR A 40 -16.40 12.82 -36.74
CA THR A 40 -14.99 12.42 -36.71
C THR A 40 -14.74 11.09 -37.40
N TRP A 41 -15.80 10.37 -37.80
CA TRP A 41 -15.65 9.02 -38.34
C TRP A 41 -15.24 9.04 -39.81
N ASP A 42 -14.07 8.54 -40.14
CA ASP A 42 -13.60 8.29 -41.47
C ASP A 42 -13.96 6.85 -41.93
N VAL A 43 -14.84 6.76 -42.91
CA VAL A 43 -15.31 5.47 -43.44
C VAL A 43 -14.23 4.76 -44.23
N ALA A 44 -13.32 5.47 -44.87
CA ALA A 44 -12.23 4.89 -45.65
C ALA A 44 -11.14 4.34 -44.75
N ALA A 45 -10.72 5.14 -43.78
CA ALA A 45 -9.72 4.74 -42.80
C ALA A 45 -10.25 3.73 -41.74
N GLN A 46 -11.59 3.63 -41.59
CA GLN A 46 -12.25 2.83 -40.55
C GLN A 46 -11.81 3.24 -39.13
N ARG A 47 -11.53 4.54 -38.93
CA ARG A 47 -11.04 5.15 -37.70
C ARG A 47 -11.65 6.54 -37.50
N CYS A 48 -11.54 7.06 -36.28
CA CYS A 48 -11.89 8.45 -36.03
C CYS A 48 -10.74 9.37 -36.48
N GLU A 49 -11.05 10.40 -37.25
CA GLU A 49 -10.11 11.46 -37.62
C GLU A 49 -9.71 12.25 -36.34
N VAL A 50 -8.42 12.58 -36.23
CA VAL A 50 -7.88 13.42 -35.18
C VAL A 50 -7.25 14.64 -35.82
N SER A 51 -7.84 15.82 -35.59
CA SER A 51 -7.38 17.07 -36.17
C SER A 51 -7.56 18.21 -35.18
N SER A 52 -6.48 18.91 -34.86
CA SER A 52 -6.51 20.08 -33.97
C SER A 52 -7.22 21.30 -34.62
N THR A 53 -7.33 21.32 -35.95
CA THR A 53 -7.97 22.40 -36.69
C THR A 53 -9.46 22.18 -36.93
N LYS A 54 -9.91 20.91 -36.95
CA LYS A 54 -11.31 20.55 -37.25
C LYS A 54 -12.13 20.21 -36.00
N PHE A 55 -11.49 19.73 -34.92
CA PHE A 55 -12.18 19.18 -33.77
C PHE A 55 -11.64 19.74 -32.47
N THR A 56 -12.48 19.79 -31.45
CA THR A 56 -12.06 20.20 -30.09
C THR A 56 -11.09 19.20 -29.46
N ASP A 57 -10.28 19.66 -28.50
CA ASP A 57 -9.36 18.78 -27.75
C ASP A 57 -10.07 17.61 -27.07
N ARG A 58 -11.28 17.84 -26.57
CA ARG A 58 -12.13 16.79 -25.99
C ARG A 58 -12.46 15.72 -27.03
N MET A 59 -12.86 16.12 -28.23
CA MET A 59 -13.21 15.19 -29.31
C MET A 59 -11.98 14.44 -29.79
N ASN A 60 -10.84 15.10 -29.95
CA ASN A 60 -9.58 14.49 -30.35
C ASN A 60 -9.08 13.47 -29.34
N ARG A 61 -9.18 13.78 -28.05
CA ARG A 61 -8.82 12.86 -26.98
C ARG A 61 -9.71 11.61 -27.01
N TYR A 62 -11.00 11.81 -27.19
CA TYR A 62 -11.96 10.71 -27.30
C TYR A 62 -11.72 9.86 -28.55
N SER A 63 -11.48 10.47 -29.70
CA SER A 63 -11.16 9.79 -30.97
C SER A 63 -9.90 8.93 -30.88
N ARG A 64 -8.81 9.43 -30.23
CA ARG A 64 -7.60 8.64 -29.99
C ARG A 64 -7.87 7.41 -29.12
N LYS A 65 -8.71 7.56 -28.09
CA LYS A 65 -9.11 6.46 -27.22
C LYS A 65 -9.86 5.38 -27.99
N VAL A 66 -10.86 5.77 -28.79
CA VAL A 66 -11.63 4.84 -29.63
C VAL A 66 -10.71 4.13 -30.62
N ASN A 67 -9.84 4.85 -31.31
CA ASN A 67 -8.91 4.26 -32.26
C ASN A 67 -8.00 3.21 -31.61
N LYS A 68 -7.47 3.49 -30.42
CA LYS A 68 -6.66 2.52 -29.66
C LYS A 68 -7.44 1.23 -29.35
N MET A 69 -8.72 1.33 -28.99
CA MET A 69 -9.58 0.17 -28.76
C MET A 69 -9.86 -0.62 -30.03
N LEU A 70 -10.08 0.06 -31.15
CA LEU A 70 -10.28 -0.59 -32.44
C LEU A 70 -9.02 -1.30 -32.93
N ASP A 71 -7.83 -0.71 -32.73
CA ASP A 71 -6.54 -1.34 -33.04
C ASP A 71 -6.31 -2.59 -32.19
N ALA A 72 -6.68 -2.55 -30.91
CA ALA A 72 -6.62 -3.72 -30.02
C ALA A 72 -7.60 -4.81 -30.47
N ALA A 73 -8.83 -4.43 -30.87
CA ALA A 73 -9.82 -5.37 -31.40
C ALA A 73 -9.38 -6.02 -32.69
N ASP A 74 -8.77 -5.26 -33.62
CA ASP A 74 -8.24 -5.79 -34.87
C ASP A 74 -7.10 -6.80 -34.59
N LYS A 75 -6.19 -6.52 -33.66
CA LYS A 75 -5.11 -7.44 -33.26
C LYS A 75 -5.64 -8.73 -32.62
N GLU A 76 -6.58 -8.62 -31.70
CA GLU A 76 -7.22 -9.81 -31.08
C GLU A 76 -7.98 -10.64 -32.14
N TRP A 77 -8.61 -9.98 -33.11
CA TRP A 77 -9.29 -10.65 -34.21
C TRP A 77 -8.32 -11.36 -35.17
N GLU A 78 -7.20 -10.72 -35.51
CA GLU A 78 -6.13 -11.35 -36.33
C GLU A 78 -5.52 -12.55 -35.61
N HIS A 79 -5.27 -12.42 -34.30
CA HIS A 79 -4.82 -13.54 -33.47
C HIS A 79 -5.83 -14.69 -33.49
N TYR A 80 -7.11 -14.41 -33.30
CA TYR A 80 -8.17 -15.40 -33.40
C TYR A 80 -8.17 -16.12 -34.75
N LEU A 81 -8.07 -15.39 -35.86
CA LEU A 81 -8.04 -15.96 -37.20
C LEU A 81 -6.83 -16.86 -37.42
N LYS A 82 -5.66 -16.49 -36.91
CA LYS A 82 -4.42 -17.28 -37.03
C LYS A 82 -4.53 -18.63 -36.34
N TYR A 83 -5.13 -18.65 -35.16
CA TYR A 83 -5.18 -19.88 -34.34
C TYR A 83 -6.46 -20.71 -34.53
N ASN A 84 -7.52 -20.14 -35.10
CA ASN A 84 -8.80 -20.79 -35.30
C ASN A 84 -9.21 -20.84 -36.80
N ASP A 85 -8.28 -20.72 -37.73
CA ASP A 85 -8.58 -20.88 -39.17
C ASP A 85 -9.06 -22.34 -39.41
N PRO A 86 -10.28 -22.50 -39.95
CA PRO A 86 -10.84 -23.85 -40.23
C PRO A 86 -9.97 -24.74 -41.12
N ARG A 87 -9.09 -24.10 -41.93
CA ARG A 87 -8.14 -24.80 -42.82
C ARG A 87 -6.96 -25.43 -42.07
N MET A 88 -6.67 -24.97 -40.84
CA MET A 88 -5.55 -25.41 -40.01
C MET A 88 -5.96 -26.41 -38.93
N ARG A 89 -7.24 -26.56 -38.64
CA ARG A 89 -7.75 -27.54 -37.67
C ARG A 89 -8.65 -28.55 -38.34
N GLN A 90 -8.13 -29.76 -38.57
CA GLN A 90 -8.95 -30.91 -38.97
C GLN A 90 -10.01 -31.17 -37.89
N GLY A 91 -11.29 -31.04 -38.25
CA GLY A 91 -12.42 -31.48 -37.43
C GLY A 91 -13.31 -30.44 -36.76
N TYR A 92 -12.99 -29.15 -36.79
CA TYR A 92 -13.88 -28.13 -36.24
C TYR A 92 -14.49 -27.22 -37.31
N THR A 93 -15.79 -27.35 -37.51
CA THR A 93 -16.55 -26.42 -38.40
C THR A 93 -16.82 -25.13 -37.67
N THR A 94 -16.13 -24.05 -38.06
CA THR A 94 -16.48 -22.70 -37.60
C THR A 94 -17.88 -22.35 -38.14
N THR A 95 -18.79 -21.96 -37.25
CA THR A 95 -20.15 -21.55 -37.64
C THR A 95 -20.30 -20.02 -37.59
N PRO A 96 -21.25 -19.43 -38.34
CA PRO A 96 -21.53 -18.01 -38.19
C PRO A 96 -21.87 -17.58 -36.74
N HIS A 97 -22.49 -18.45 -35.99
CA HIS A 97 -22.79 -18.24 -34.57
C HIS A 97 -21.49 -18.13 -33.72
N PHE A 98 -20.54 -19.02 -33.95
CA PHE A 98 -19.25 -19.00 -33.27
C PHE A 98 -18.46 -17.72 -33.61
N VAL A 99 -18.43 -17.30 -34.86
CA VAL A 99 -17.80 -16.04 -35.29
C VAL A 99 -18.45 -14.86 -34.57
N LYS A 100 -19.78 -14.80 -34.50
CA LYS A 100 -20.51 -13.75 -33.77
C LYS A 100 -20.18 -13.72 -32.30
N HIS A 101 -20.15 -14.88 -31.66
CA HIS A 101 -19.80 -15.02 -30.24
C HIS A 101 -18.39 -14.52 -29.97
N THR A 102 -17.41 -14.91 -30.80
CA THR A 102 -16.02 -14.46 -30.65
C THR A 102 -15.88 -12.94 -30.81
N MET A 103 -16.53 -12.35 -31.81
CA MET A 103 -16.54 -10.90 -31.96
C MET A 103 -17.13 -10.22 -30.73
N THR A 104 -18.26 -10.71 -30.20
CA THR A 104 -18.90 -10.16 -29.00
C THR A 104 -17.97 -10.29 -27.79
N TYR A 105 -17.32 -11.43 -27.61
CA TYR A 105 -16.37 -11.65 -26.52
C TYR A 105 -15.18 -10.71 -26.56
N ILE A 106 -14.57 -10.48 -27.75
CA ILE A 106 -13.45 -9.53 -27.91
C ILE A 106 -13.84 -8.13 -27.43
N PHE A 107 -14.97 -7.61 -27.91
CA PHE A 107 -15.41 -6.26 -27.52
C PHE A 107 -15.83 -6.18 -26.04
N HIS A 108 -16.46 -7.21 -25.52
CA HIS A 108 -16.80 -7.26 -24.08
C HIS A 108 -15.53 -7.23 -23.20
N LYS A 109 -14.55 -8.08 -23.52
CA LYS A 109 -13.25 -8.12 -22.83
C LYS A 109 -12.55 -6.75 -22.84
N LEU A 110 -12.47 -6.11 -24.02
CA LEU A 110 -11.82 -4.80 -24.15
C LEU A 110 -12.55 -3.70 -23.37
N ASN A 111 -13.88 -3.68 -23.40
CA ASN A 111 -14.68 -2.72 -22.64
C ASN A 111 -14.55 -2.94 -21.11
N GLU A 112 -14.44 -4.18 -20.64
CA GLU A 112 -14.21 -4.46 -19.22
C GLU A 112 -12.82 -4.01 -18.76
N VAL A 113 -11.79 -4.24 -19.58
CA VAL A 113 -10.43 -3.76 -19.28
C VAL A 113 -10.41 -2.24 -19.18
N GLU A 114 -11.01 -1.55 -20.16
CA GLU A 114 -11.11 -0.09 -20.19
C GLU A 114 -11.85 0.44 -18.96
N LYS A 115 -12.99 -0.17 -18.60
CA LYS A 115 -13.78 0.22 -17.43
C LYS A 115 -12.96 0.07 -16.13
N LYS A 116 -12.23 -1.02 -15.98
CA LYS A 116 -11.32 -1.24 -14.84
C LYS A 116 -10.19 -0.21 -14.79
N GLU A 117 -9.63 0.18 -15.94
CA GLU A 117 -8.61 1.23 -16.00
C GLU A 117 -9.17 2.61 -15.61
N GLU A 118 -10.41 2.92 -16.02
CA GLU A 118 -11.08 4.16 -15.63
C GLU A 118 -11.43 4.20 -14.14
N GLU A 119 -11.85 3.08 -13.56
CA GLU A 119 -12.11 2.95 -12.13
C GLU A 119 -10.82 3.15 -11.33
N LYS A 120 -9.70 2.56 -11.75
CA LYS A 120 -8.39 2.77 -11.13
C LYS A 120 -7.94 4.24 -11.17
N LYS A 121 -8.20 4.96 -12.26
CA LYS A 121 -7.86 6.39 -12.39
C LYS A 121 -8.67 7.30 -11.46
N LYS A 122 -9.77 6.83 -10.87
CA LYS A 122 -10.60 7.57 -9.90
C LYS A 122 -10.08 7.46 -8.47
N ILE A 123 -9.25 6.46 -8.16
CA ILE A 123 -8.71 6.27 -6.83
C ILE A 123 -7.60 7.28 -6.59
N THR A 124 -7.79 8.14 -5.60
CA THR A 124 -6.73 9.08 -5.21
C THR A 124 -5.74 8.45 -4.24
N PRO A 125 -4.47 8.92 -4.18
CA PRO A 125 -3.49 8.42 -3.23
C PRO A 125 -3.99 8.42 -1.78
N LEU A 126 -4.56 9.53 -1.31
CA LEU A 126 -5.01 9.64 0.07
C LEU A 126 -6.15 8.68 0.39
N ASP A 127 -7.09 8.46 -0.54
CA ASP A 127 -8.16 7.48 -0.36
C ASP A 127 -7.61 6.05 -0.32
N PHE A 128 -6.64 5.76 -1.19
CA PHE A 128 -5.94 4.46 -1.18
C PHE A 128 -5.20 4.23 0.13
N PHE A 129 -4.46 5.23 0.63
CA PHE A 129 -3.70 5.11 1.88
C PHE A 129 -4.62 4.94 3.09
N LYS A 130 -5.74 5.66 3.15
CA LYS A 130 -6.77 5.48 4.19
C LYS A 130 -7.29 4.05 4.21
N LYS A 131 -7.76 3.57 3.06
CA LYS A 131 -8.23 2.20 2.91
C LYS A 131 -7.17 1.19 3.34
N TYR A 132 -5.92 1.36 2.90
CA TYR A 132 -4.81 0.49 3.26
C TYR A 132 -4.60 0.41 4.76
N VAL A 133 -4.60 1.57 5.44
CA VAL A 133 -4.41 1.67 6.90
C VAL A 133 -5.60 1.06 7.66
N ASP A 134 -6.81 1.25 7.19
CA ASP A 134 -8.01 0.70 7.85
C ASP A 134 -8.08 -0.83 7.73
N GLU A 135 -7.63 -1.37 6.60
CA GLU A 135 -7.62 -2.82 6.35
C GLU A 135 -6.40 -3.56 6.94
N MET A 136 -5.35 -2.85 7.38
CA MET A 136 -4.08 -3.51 7.70
C MET A 136 -4.15 -4.44 8.91
N THR A 137 -5.01 -4.16 9.89
CA THR A 137 -5.15 -5.01 11.10
C THR A 137 -5.93 -6.30 10.83
N SER A 138 -6.70 -6.36 9.74
CA SER A 138 -7.41 -7.57 9.30
C SER A 138 -6.50 -8.53 8.51
N LYS A 139 -5.28 -8.12 8.18
CA LYS A 139 -4.34 -8.91 7.38
C LYS A 139 -3.23 -9.47 8.28
N ALA A 140 -3.03 -10.78 8.21
CA ALA A 140 -1.87 -11.40 8.83
C ALA A 140 -0.61 -11.18 7.98
N ASP A 141 0.53 -11.01 8.64
CA ASP A 141 1.85 -11.01 7.96
C ASP A 141 2.08 -12.40 7.35
N PRO A 142 2.25 -12.51 6.01
CA PRO A 142 2.40 -13.81 5.35
C PRO A 142 3.60 -14.63 5.84
N ARG A 143 4.61 -13.95 6.39
CA ARG A 143 5.86 -14.60 6.87
C ARG A 143 5.71 -15.15 8.29
N THR A 144 5.00 -14.43 9.16
CA THR A 144 4.91 -14.78 10.58
C THR A 144 3.56 -15.36 10.98
N GLY A 145 2.53 -15.22 10.14
CA GLY A 145 1.14 -15.59 10.43
C GLY A 145 0.47 -14.70 11.49
N ARG A 146 1.17 -13.67 12.00
CA ARG A 146 0.66 -12.77 13.04
C ARG A 146 -0.08 -11.58 12.43
N PHE A 147 -1.16 -11.18 13.06
CA PHE A 147 -1.86 -9.95 12.68
C PHE A 147 -1.03 -8.71 13.03
N ILE A 148 -1.19 -7.68 12.22
CA ILE A 148 -0.54 -6.39 12.46
C ILE A 148 -1.13 -5.76 13.72
N SER A 149 -0.25 -5.32 14.63
CA SER A 149 -0.68 -4.74 15.92
C SER A 149 -1.38 -3.38 15.72
N GLU A 150 -2.32 -3.07 16.61
CA GLU A 150 -2.99 -1.75 16.64
C GLU A 150 -1.98 -0.60 16.80
N ARG A 151 -0.89 -0.82 17.52
CA ARG A 151 0.19 0.16 17.65
C ARG A 151 0.84 0.50 16.31
N THR A 152 1.05 -0.51 15.45
CA THR A 152 1.54 -0.31 14.09
C THR A 152 0.52 0.46 13.25
N GLN A 153 -0.77 0.13 13.37
CA GLN A 153 -1.84 0.86 12.69
C GLN A 153 -1.89 2.33 13.13
N THR A 154 -1.80 2.58 14.44
CA THR A 154 -1.76 3.94 15.00
C THR A 154 -0.57 4.74 14.47
N HIS A 155 0.60 4.09 14.34
CA HIS A 155 1.76 4.72 13.70
C HIS A 155 1.48 5.10 12.24
N HIS A 156 0.88 4.20 11.47
CA HIS A 156 0.49 4.48 10.09
C HIS A 156 -0.54 5.61 10.00
N ARG A 157 -1.55 5.66 10.89
CA ARG A 157 -2.51 6.78 10.97
C ARG A 157 -1.81 8.12 11.24
N THR A 158 -0.82 8.14 12.13
CA THR A 158 -0.02 9.34 12.40
C THR A 158 0.75 9.80 11.16
N VAL A 159 1.33 8.87 10.41
CA VAL A 159 2.01 9.20 9.15
C VAL A 159 1.02 9.69 8.10
N LEU A 160 -0.14 9.07 7.99
CA LEU A 160 -1.20 9.48 7.05
C LEU A 160 -1.62 10.93 7.31
N HIS A 161 -1.93 11.26 8.57
CA HIS A 161 -2.27 12.63 8.96
C HIS A 161 -1.15 13.64 8.62
N ARG A 162 0.10 13.23 8.78
CA ARG A 162 1.27 14.07 8.43
C ARG A 162 1.35 14.33 6.92
N ILE A 163 1.15 13.31 6.10
CA ILE A 163 1.15 13.45 4.63
C ILE A 163 -0.05 14.30 4.16
N GLU A 164 -1.25 14.06 4.69
CA GLU A 164 -2.43 14.87 4.40
C GLU A 164 -2.22 16.36 4.74
N THR A 165 -1.65 16.62 5.91
CA THR A 165 -1.37 17.99 6.37
C THR A 165 -0.35 18.67 5.45
N PHE A 166 0.73 17.97 5.09
CA PHE A 166 1.73 18.48 4.17
C PHE A 166 1.15 18.79 2.79
N MET A 167 0.43 17.83 2.20
CA MET A 167 -0.16 18.02 0.87
C MET A 167 -1.15 19.18 0.85
N ARG A 168 -1.96 19.35 1.91
CA ARG A 168 -2.90 20.46 2.06
C ARG A 168 -2.17 21.80 2.19
N GLU A 169 -1.18 21.90 3.10
CA GLU A 169 -0.46 23.15 3.36
C GLU A 169 0.42 23.61 2.18
N LYS A 170 0.89 22.68 1.35
CA LYS A 170 1.72 22.97 0.18
C LYS A 170 0.96 22.90 -1.14
N TYR A 171 -0.38 22.75 -1.08
CA TYR A 171 -1.24 22.67 -2.28
C TYR A 171 -0.78 21.60 -3.27
N ILE A 172 -0.27 20.47 -2.77
CA ILE A 172 0.17 19.36 -3.60
C ILE A 172 -1.06 18.61 -4.10
N ARG A 173 -1.06 18.34 -5.41
CA ARG A 173 -2.16 17.64 -6.06
C ARG A 173 -2.26 16.20 -5.51
N ASN A 174 -3.49 15.76 -5.17
CA ASN A 174 -3.76 14.40 -4.72
C ASN A 174 -3.80 13.43 -5.91
N ASP A 175 -2.61 13.17 -6.48
CA ASP A 175 -2.36 12.33 -7.65
C ASP A 175 -1.10 11.50 -7.41
N PHE A 176 -1.07 10.25 -7.88
CA PHE A 176 0.11 9.38 -7.71
C PHE A 176 1.37 9.92 -8.39
N HIS A 177 1.23 10.70 -9.46
CA HIS A 177 2.37 11.37 -10.11
C HIS A 177 3.02 12.47 -9.26
N SER A 178 2.37 12.90 -8.17
CA SER A 178 2.94 13.90 -7.26
C SER A 178 4.03 13.33 -6.34
N PHE A 179 4.15 11.99 -6.24
CA PHE A 179 5.15 11.33 -5.40
C PHE A 179 6.48 11.12 -6.13
N ASP A 180 7.06 12.20 -6.60
CA ASP A 180 8.34 12.28 -7.28
C ASP A 180 9.48 12.75 -6.34
N LYS A 181 10.66 13.01 -6.88
CA LYS A 181 11.80 13.52 -6.11
C LYS A 181 11.54 14.93 -5.54
N LEU A 182 10.71 15.72 -6.21
CA LEU A 182 10.36 17.07 -5.73
C LEU A 182 9.51 16.97 -4.46
N PHE A 183 8.60 15.98 -4.39
CA PHE A 183 7.82 15.70 -3.19
C PHE A 183 8.72 15.46 -1.97
N GLU A 184 9.77 14.65 -2.10
CA GLU A 184 10.73 14.38 -1.03
C GLU A 184 11.37 15.67 -0.53
N THR A 185 11.92 16.46 -1.43
CA THR A 185 12.60 17.73 -1.10
C THR A 185 11.68 18.73 -0.43
N LEU A 186 10.46 18.87 -0.93
CA LEU A 186 9.46 19.79 -0.36
C LEU A 186 8.99 19.32 1.02
N PHE A 187 8.82 18.00 1.18
CA PHE A 187 8.43 17.42 2.47
C PHE A 187 9.52 17.63 3.52
N GLU A 188 10.78 17.34 3.20
CA GLU A 188 11.90 17.55 4.11
C GLU A 188 12.00 19.01 4.56
N LYS A 189 11.94 19.95 3.61
CA LYS A 189 11.96 21.38 3.91
C LYS A 189 10.81 21.77 4.84
N TRP A 190 9.59 21.35 4.53
CA TRP A 190 8.41 21.62 5.35
C TRP A 190 8.52 21.01 6.75
N ALA A 191 8.99 19.77 6.84
CA ALA A 191 9.12 19.04 8.08
C ALA A 191 10.11 19.70 9.04
N TYR A 192 11.25 20.18 8.53
CA TYR A 192 12.25 20.88 9.35
C TYR A 192 11.84 22.31 9.68
N THR A 193 11.38 23.09 8.70
CA THR A 193 11.18 24.54 8.89
C THR A 193 9.83 24.88 9.48
N SER A 194 8.76 24.17 9.12
CA SER A 194 7.39 24.51 9.52
C SER A 194 6.87 23.69 10.71
N LYS A 195 7.40 22.47 10.91
CA LYS A 195 6.92 21.54 11.95
C LYS A 195 7.98 21.19 12.98
N ASN A 196 9.23 21.58 12.76
CA ASN A 196 10.36 21.30 13.65
C ASN A 196 10.46 19.80 14.03
N TYR A 197 10.25 18.91 13.04
CA TYR A 197 10.36 17.47 13.26
C TYR A 197 11.79 17.06 13.49
N ARG A 198 11.98 16.08 14.40
CA ARG A 198 13.28 15.49 14.65
C ARG A 198 13.81 14.75 13.41
N GLN A 199 15.13 14.70 13.25
CA GLN A 199 15.83 14.14 12.10
C GLN A 199 15.32 12.75 11.69
N ASN A 200 15.07 11.85 12.64
CA ASN A 200 14.64 10.49 12.35
C ASN A 200 13.11 10.36 12.07
N THR A 201 12.34 11.42 12.27
CA THR A 201 10.91 11.43 11.96
C THR A 201 10.66 11.39 10.46
N ILE A 202 11.51 12.03 9.67
CA ILE A 202 11.38 12.13 8.21
C ILE A 202 11.61 10.77 7.54
N PRO A 203 12.77 10.09 7.76
CA PRO A 203 12.98 8.75 7.23
C PRO A 203 11.92 7.73 7.65
N ALA A 204 11.44 7.81 8.90
CA ALA A 204 10.36 6.95 9.37
C ALA A 204 9.04 7.20 8.60
N THR A 205 8.74 8.47 8.28
CA THR A 205 7.59 8.82 7.44
C THR A 205 7.72 8.24 6.04
N PHE A 206 8.88 8.42 5.40
CA PHE A 206 9.11 7.87 4.07
C PHE A 206 9.15 6.33 4.03
N SER A 207 9.59 5.68 5.10
CA SER A 207 9.53 4.22 5.21
C SER A 207 8.09 3.71 5.12
N VAL A 208 7.16 4.33 5.84
CA VAL A 208 5.73 3.98 5.78
C VAL A 208 5.13 4.36 4.44
N LEU A 209 5.42 5.56 3.92
CA LEU A 209 4.92 6.00 2.62
C LEU A 209 5.34 5.07 1.49
N LYS A 210 6.58 4.56 1.51
CA LYS A 210 7.07 3.54 0.54
C LYS A 210 6.26 2.26 0.62
N VAL A 211 5.84 1.81 1.81
CA VAL A 211 4.98 0.62 1.94
C VAL A 211 3.67 0.83 1.20
N TRP A 212 3.03 1.98 1.35
CA TRP A 212 1.76 2.29 0.67
C TRP A 212 1.93 2.45 -0.84
N LEU A 213 2.98 3.15 -1.28
CA LEU A 213 3.26 3.33 -2.71
C LEU A 213 3.63 2.02 -3.40
N ASN A 214 4.37 1.12 -2.72
CA ASN A 214 4.62 -0.23 -3.21
C ASN A 214 3.32 -1.05 -3.34
N ALA A 215 2.40 -0.92 -2.38
CA ALA A 215 1.09 -1.58 -2.47
C ALA A 215 0.28 -1.02 -3.64
N ALA A 216 0.24 0.30 -3.82
CA ALA A 216 -0.43 0.96 -4.95
C ALA A 216 0.19 0.56 -6.30
N SER A 217 1.53 0.42 -6.37
CA SER A 217 2.23 -0.06 -7.57
C SER A 217 1.85 -1.50 -7.92
N LYS A 218 1.73 -2.39 -6.92
CA LYS A 218 1.26 -3.77 -7.14
C LYS A 218 -0.18 -3.83 -7.69
N GLU A 219 -1.02 -2.87 -7.33
CA GLU A 219 -2.37 -2.72 -7.89
C GLU A 219 -2.40 -2.01 -9.26
N GLY A 220 -1.23 -1.58 -9.76
CA GLY A 220 -1.09 -0.90 -11.04
C GLY A 220 -1.63 0.53 -11.04
N LEU A 221 -1.66 1.19 -9.87
CA LEU A 221 -2.05 2.61 -9.72
C LEU A 221 -0.88 3.55 -9.99
N ILE A 222 0.36 3.09 -9.82
CA ILE A 222 1.60 3.82 -10.04
C ILE A 222 2.39 3.14 -11.14
N THR A 223 2.92 3.92 -12.07
CA THR A 223 3.75 3.47 -13.19
C THR A 223 5.21 3.92 -13.08
N THR A 224 5.54 4.81 -12.13
CA THR A 224 6.88 5.35 -11.91
C THR A 224 7.52 4.73 -10.67
N ASP A 225 8.85 4.74 -10.63
CA ASP A 225 9.64 4.18 -9.53
C ASP A 225 10.32 5.27 -8.68
N ASP A 226 10.02 6.55 -8.91
CA ASP A 226 10.69 7.70 -8.30
C ASP A 226 10.66 7.67 -6.76
N TYR A 227 9.55 7.23 -6.17
CA TYR A 227 9.40 7.10 -4.72
C TYR A 227 10.31 6.04 -4.08
N LYS A 228 10.85 5.09 -4.86
CA LYS A 228 11.75 4.04 -4.33
C LYS A 228 13.07 4.63 -3.80
N HIS A 229 13.46 5.81 -4.28
CA HIS A 229 14.67 6.51 -3.87
C HIS A 229 14.49 7.36 -2.61
N TYR A 230 13.29 7.53 -2.08
CA TYR A 230 13.05 8.30 -0.86
C TYR A 230 13.93 7.81 0.29
N ARG A 231 14.51 8.76 1.01
CA ARG A 231 15.36 8.48 2.17
C ARG A 231 14.55 7.83 3.29
N SER A 232 14.74 6.55 3.54
CA SER A 232 14.03 5.79 4.58
C SER A 232 14.92 5.28 5.71
N LYS A 233 16.23 5.55 5.66
CA LYS A 233 17.17 5.22 6.74
C LYS A 233 17.39 6.43 7.63
N GLY A 234 17.20 6.24 8.94
CA GLY A 234 17.55 7.22 9.94
C GLY A 234 19.07 7.32 10.16
N THR A 235 19.47 8.32 10.91
CA THR A 235 20.84 8.46 11.45
C THR A 235 20.89 7.89 12.85
N GLU A 236 22.03 7.33 13.19
CA GLU A 236 22.30 6.94 14.56
C GLU A 236 22.33 8.18 15.45
N VAL A 237 21.81 8.03 16.64
CA VAL A 237 21.79 9.08 17.67
C VAL A 237 22.55 8.55 18.87
N ASP A 238 23.47 9.35 19.39
CA ASP A 238 24.14 9.04 20.62
C ASP A 238 23.12 8.91 21.75
N ASN A 239 23.14 7.78 22.41
CA ASN A 239 22.27 7.52 23.54
C ASN A 239 23.07 7.70 24.85
N ILE A 240 22.46 8.40 25.79
CA ILE A 240 22.97 8.46 27.17
C ILE A 240 22.65 7.12 27.82
N TYR A 241 23.62 6.52 28.45
CA TYR A 241 23.46 5.28 29.20
C TYR A 241 24.01 5.46 30.63
N LEU A 242 23.50 4.67 31.53
CA LEU A 242 24.01 4.61 32.94
C LEU A 242 25.10 3.57 33.02
N ASN A 243 26.15 3.91 33.74
CA ASN A 243 27.17 2.94 34.14
C ASN A 243 26.69 2.08 35.37
N GLU A 244 27.47 1.07 35.73
CA GLU A 244 27.11 0.15 36.81
C GLU A 244 26.94 0.85 38.16
N ASP A 245 27.84 1.79 38.50
CA ASP A 245 27.78 2.55 39.77
C ASP A 245 26.52 3.40 39.85
N GLU A 246 26.12 4.02 38.73
CA GLU A 246 24.88 4.82 38.64
C GLU A 246 23.64 3.93 38.77
N ILE A 247 23.64 2.74 38.18
CA ILE A 247 22.54 1.76 38.33
C ILE A 247 22.45 1.30 39.79
N MET A 248 23.58 1.01 40.44
CA MET A 248 23.60 0.61 41.82
C MET A 248 23.17 1.74 42.75
N ALA A 249 23.58 2.98 42.50
CA ALA A 249 23.09 4.15 43.25
C ALA A 249 21.56 4.33 43.16
N ILE A 250 20.96 4.00 42.04
CA ILE A 250 19.49 4.00 41.89
C ILE A 250 18.88 2.83 42.69
N TYR A 251 19.51 1.66 42.67
CA TYR A 251 19.04 0.49 43.41
C TYR A 251 19.02 0.75 44.90
N ASP A 252 20.10 1.34 45.44
CA ASP A 252 20.30 1.61 46.89
C ASP A 252 19.60 2.91 47.36
N LEU A 253 18.97 3.67 46.44
CA LEU A 253 18.33 4.92 46.77
C LEU A 253 17.22 4.74 47.82
N ASP A 254 17.29 5.47 48.91
CA ASP A 254 16.20 5.56 49.88
C ASP A 254 15.05 6.41 49.33
N ILE A 255 13.96 5.74 49.02
CA ILE A 255 12.73 6.36 48.50
C ILE A 255 11.64 6.54 49.54
N SER A 256 11.95 6.26 50.83
CA SER A 256 10.99 6.33 51.96
C SER A 256 10.38 7.72 52.15
N GLY A 257 11.11 8.79 51.78
CA GLY A 257 10.69 10.18 51.87
C GLY A 257 9.96 10.73 50.68
N LEU A 258 9.82 9.97 49.57
CA LEU A 258 9.16 10.46 48.35
C LEU A 258 7.65 10.43 48.51
N LYS A 259 7.03 11.62 48.39
CA LYS A 259 5.57 11.78 48.38
C LYS A 259 5.08 11.70 46.91
N GLY A 260 4.14 10.80 46.63
CA GLY A 260 3.53 10.70 45.34
C GLY A 260 2.51 11.82 45.06
N ARG A 261 2.18 12.00 43.79
CA ARG A 261 1.07 12.84 43.36
C ARG A 261 -0.22 12.00 43.38
N GLY A 262 -1.06 12.16 44.40
CA GLY A 262 -2.39 11.58 44.48
C GLY A 262 -2.64 10.55 45.61
N GLU A 263 -3.88 10.08 45.70
CA GLU A 263 -4.41 9.22 46.77
C GLU A 263 -3.95 7.75 46.72
N ILE A 264 -3.26 7.32 45.65
CA ILE A 264 -2.68 5.97 45.54
C ILE A 264 -1.36 5.98 46.25
N ASP A 265 -1.04 4.92 46.99
CA ASP A 265 0.21 4.72 47.67
C ASP A 265 1.40 4.86 46.72
N ALA A 266 1.87 6.08 46.58
CA ALA A 266 2.88 6.48 45.62
C ALA A 266 4.25 5.87 45.93
N LYS A 267 4.48 5.49 47.18
CA LYS A 267 5.70 4.82 47.58
C LYS A 267 5.80 3.44 46.92
N SER A 268 4.71 2.67 46.95
CA SER A 268 4.67 1.35 46.30
C SER A 268 4.87 1.43 44.80
N THR A 269 4.26 2.44 44.14
CA THR A 269 4.37 2.62 42.69
C THR A 269 5.78 3.06 42.24
N ILE A 270 6.44 3.95 42.98
CA ILE A 270 7.81 4.40 42.66
C ILE A 270 8.80 3.26 42.91
N GLU A 271 8.62 2.52 43.99
CA GLU A 271 9.46 1.37 44.35
C GLU A 271 9.38 0.28 43.28
N VAL A 272 8.18 -0.13 42.87
CA VAL A 272 7.99 -1.12 41.79
C VAL A 272 8.58 -0.61 40.46
N THR A 273 8.41 0.69 40.14
CA THR A 273 8.99 1.27 38.93
C THR A 273 10.52 1.24 38.95
N ARG A 274 11.16 1.58 40.10
CA ARG A 274 12.60 1.47 40.25
C ARG A 274 13.06 0.03 40.08
N ASP A 275 12.41 -0.91 40.74
CA ASP A 275 12.80 -2.31 40.76
C ASP A 275 12.68 -2.94 39.37
N LEU A 276 11.59 -2.64 38.63
CA LEU A 276 11.44 -3.02 37.22
C LEU A 276 12.50 -2.39 36.32
N PHE A 277 12.89 -1.13 36.60
CA PHE A 277 13.96 -0.46 35.85
C PHE A 277 15.31 -1.19 36.10
N ILE A 278 15.64 -1.58 37.33
CA ILE A 278 16.84 -2.32 37.65
C ILE A 278 16.85 -3.69 36.95
N ILE A 279 15.73 -4.42 36.98
CA ILE A 279 15.59 -5.68 36.22
C ILE A 279 15.85 -5.44 34.74
N GLY A 280 15.28 -4.36 34.19
CA GLY A 280 15.47 -3.96 32.77
C GLY A 280 16.93 -3.69 32.42
N CYS A 281 17.68 -3.00 33.30
CA CYS A 281 19.10 -2.71 33.10
C CYS A 281 19.94 -3.99 33.03
N TRP A 282 19.71 -4.95 33.96
CA TRP A 282 20.48 -6.17 34.03
C TRP A 282 20.05 -7.29 33.10
N THR A 283 18.84 -7.21 32.52
CA THR A 283 18.35 -8.22 31.60
C THR A 283 18.39 -7.76 30.12
N GLY A 284 18.43 -6.45 29.89
CA GLY A 284 18.26 -5.89 28.52
C GLY A 284 16.89 -6.16 27.91
N LEU A 285 15.92 -6.60 28.69
CA LEU A 285 14.56 -6.86 28.22
C LEU A 285 13.86 -5.58 27.74
N ARG A 286 13.03 -5.70 26.72
CA ARG A 286 12.18 -4.58 26.29
C ARG A 286 11.12 -4.30 27.36
N ARG A 287 10.66 -3.05 27.44
CA ARG A 287 9.59 -2.66 28.35
C ARG A 287 8.32 -3.52 28.20
N SER A 288 7.97 -3.95 27.00
CA SER A 288 6.86 -4.87 26.80
C SER A 288 7.07 -6.20 27.52
N ASP A 289 8.28 -6.74 27.42
CA ASP A 289 8.63 -8.02 28.05
C ASP A 289 8.72 -7.89 29.59
N LEU A 290 9.20 -6.73 30.09
CA LEU A 290 9.20 -6.42 31.53
C LEU A 290 7.80 -6.31 32.12
N ASN A 291 6.81 -5.83 31.36
CA ASN A 291 5.41 -5.78 31.80
C ASN A 291 4.76 -7.17 31.91
N HIS A 292 5.43 -8.22 31.46
CA HIS A 292 4.95 -9.60 31.43
C HIS A 292 5.95 -10.56 32.08
N LEU A 293 6.67 -10.09 33.12
CA LEU A 293 7.63 -10.91 33.86
C LEU A 293 6.97 -12.11 34.55
N GLU A 294 5.66 -12.04 34.82
CA GLU A 294 4.87 -13.18 35.31
C GLU A 294 4.94 -14.41 34.38
N ASN A 295 5.25 -14.19 33.09
CA ASN A 295 5.44 -15.27 32.12
C ASN A 295 6.87 -15.77 32.00
N ALA A 296 7.81 -15.19 32.79
CA ALA A 296 9.18 -15.61 32.79
C ALA A 296 9.39 -16.81 33.75
N SER A 297 10.31 -17.69 33.39
CA SER A 297 10.77 -18.78 34.25
C SER A 297 12.07 -18.38 34.90
N PHE A 298 12.11 -18.42 36.26
CA PHE A 298 13.28 -18.14 37.08
C PHE A 298 13.85 -19.45 37.59
N ASP A 299 15.00 -19.86 37.09
CA ASP A 299 15.75 -21.04 37.59
C ASP A 299 16.82 -20.56 38.58
N MET A 300 16.51 -20.65 39.87
CA MET A 300 17.39 -20.17 40.95
C MET A 300 18.63 -21.03 41.13
N GLU A 301 18.59 -22.32 40.75
CA GLU A 301 19.74 -23.21 40.85
C GLU A 301 20.77 -22.92 39.78
N LYS A 302 20.29 -22.69 38.52
CA LYS A 302 21.16 -22.36 37.40
C LYS A 302 21.41 -20.87 37.27
N GLU A 303 20.74 -20.05 38.07
CA GLU A 303 20.81 -18.59 38.02
C GLU A 303 20.44 -18.02 36.64
N LEU A 304 19.33 -18.49 36.05
CA LEU A 304 18.88 -18.13 34.76
C LEU A 304 17.43 -17.60 34.75
N VAL A 305 17.18 -16.55 33.98
CA VAL A 305 15.82 -16.06 33.63
C VAL A 305 15.54 -16.41 32.19
N THR A 306 14.42 -17.06 31.94
CA THR A 306 14.00 -17.44 30.60
C THR A 306 12.63 -16.83 30.29
N ILE A 307 12.50 -16.09 29.17
CA ILE A 307 11.27 -15.45 28.74
C ILE A 307 11.08 -15.62 27.24
N VAL A 308 9.81 -15.72 26.81
CA VAL A 308 9.45 -15.61 25.40
C VAL A 308 9.08 -14.17 25.10
N THR A 309 9.86 -13.50 24.24
CA THR A 309 9.68 -12.07 23.96
C THR A 309 8.38 -11.82 23.18
N GLU A 310 7.61 -10.82 23.60
CA GLU A 310 6.31 -10.47 22.98
C GLU A 310 6.46 -10.09 21.50
N LYS A 311 7.46 -9.26 21.19
CA LYS A 311 7.63 -8.70 19.86
C LYS A 311 8.04 -9.73 18.80
N THR A 312 8.95 -10.65 19.13
CA THR A 312 9.50 -11.62 18.16
C THR A 312 9.03 -13.04 18.40
N GLY A 313 8.56 -13.35 19.61
CA GLY A 313 8.21 -14.72 20.02
C GLY A 313 9.40 -15.63 20.21
N GLU A 314 10.60 -15.07 20.33
CA GLU A 314 11.82 -15.81 20.55
C GLU A 314 12.03 -16.06 22.05
N LYS A 315 12.49 -17.26 22.38
CA LYS A 315 12.87 -17.64 23.72
C LYS A 315 14.27 -17.11 24.01
N VAL A 316 14.40 -16.27 25.03
CA VAL A 316 15.67 -15.68 25.47
C VAL A 316 15.97 -16.17 26.86
N THR A 317 17.23 -16.59 27.12
CA THR A 317 17.71 -17.00 28.42
C THR A 317 18.85 -16.09 28.85
N ILE A 318 18.76 -15.51 30.04
CA ILE A 318 19.60 -14.43 30.53
C ILE A 318 20.17 -14.85 31.89
N PRO A 319 21.49 -14.67 32.17
CA PRO A 319 22.06 -14.88 33.50
C PRO A 319 21.44 -13.93 34.54
N MET A 320 21.18 -14.44 35.74
CA MET A 320 20.63 -13.65 36.83
C MET A 320 21.72 -12.87 37.56
N HIS A 321 21.66 -11.53 37.46
CA HIS A 321 22.47 -10.68 38.33
C HIS A 321 21.98 -10.75 39.80
N ARG A 322 22.85 -10.44 40.78
CA ARG A 322 22.49 -10.47 42.20
C ARG A 322 21.25 -9.65 42.55
N CYS A 323 21.12 -8.44 41.97
CA CYS A 323 19.95 -7.58 42.19
C CYS A 323 18.65 -8.25 41.77
N ILE A 324 18.66 -9.03 40.66
CA ILE A 324 17.47 -9.75 40.21
C ILE A 324 17.06 -10.83 41.21
N LYS A 325 18.03 -11.53 41.81
CA LYS A 325 17.76 -12.55 42.84
C LYS A 325 17.16 -11.93 44.12
N GLU A 326 17.73 -10.79 44.55
CA GLU A 326 17.24 -10.06 45.73
C GLU A 326 15.82 -9.52 45.49
N LEU A 327 15.55 -8.97 44.29
CA LEU A 327 14.21 -8.50 43.91
C LEU A 327 13.22 -9.65 43.76
N TRP A 328 13.64 -10.80 43.19
CA TRP A 328 12.79 -11.98 43.11
C TRP A 328 12.37 -12.48 44.50
N GLN A 329 13.30 -12.49 45.46
CA GLN A 329 12.99 -12.82 46.86
C GLN A 329 12.06 -11.77 47.49
N LYS A 330 12.32 -10.48 47.29
CA LYS A 330 11.50 -9.37 47.78
C LYS A 330 10.04 -9.47 47.36
N TYR A 331 9.80 -9.88 46.12
CA TYR A 331 8.45 -10.03 45.54
C TYR A 331 7.90 -11.46 45.62
N GLU A 332 8.53 -12.35 46.43
CA GLU A 332 8.12 -13.75 46.61
C GLU A 332 7.90 -14.50 45.29
N GLY A 333 8.71 -14.19 44.29
CA GLY A 333 8.60 -14.78 42.94
C GLY A 333 7.44 -14.26 42.10
N LYS A 334 6.77 -13.19 42.50
CA LYS A 334 5.66 -12.57 41.81
C LYS A 334 6.06 -11.17 41.35
N PHE A 335 6.32 -11.02 40.06
CA PHE A 335 6.59 -9.72 39.46
C PHE A 335 5.35 -9.17 38.74
#